data_2d0aaa9183bf5ba902011600f9ab3d94
#
_entry.id   2d0aaa9183bf5ba902011600f9ab3d94
#
_cell.length_a   1.000
_cell.length_b   1.000
_cell.length_c   1.000
_cell.angle_alpha   90.00
_cell.angle_beta   90.00
_cell.angle_gamma   90.00
#
_symmetry.space_group_name_H-M   'P 1'
#
loop_
_entity.id
_entity.type
_entity.pdbx_description
1 polymer ?
#
loop_
_entity_poly.entity_id
_entity_poly.type
_entity_poly.pdbx_seq_one_letter_code
_entity_poly.pdbx_strand_id
1 'polypeptide(L)'
;MIIQLANGWTLTVDEGPEWLFFRLSKASADATLEPPLAAKIWDCAVHNGRHRLVFELDDQTMLTSYLVGQMVLLHKRAEIEGGVFRVCRLSEYAYTTLRIMKMADRFPNYRNREDAVMGHLPTN
;
A
#
# COMPACT_ATOMS: atom_id res chain seq x y z
N MET A 1 13.07 4.01 -7.17
CA MET A 1 13.80 2.79 -6.80
C MET A 1 12.89 1.58 -6.92
N ILE A 2 13.41 0.49 -7.41
CA ILE A 2 12.64 -0.75 -7.55
C ILE A 2 13.25 -1.83 -6.67
N ILE A 3 12.41 -2.46 -5.85
CA ILE A 3 12.84 -3.54 -4.97
C ILE A 3 12.19 -4.83 -5.45
N GLN A 4 13.02 -5.85 -5.72
CA GLN A 4 12.51 -7.18 -6.04
C GLN A 4 12.17 -7.88 -4.73
N LEU A 5 10.92 -8.25 -4.59
CA LEU A 5 10.48 -9.06 -3.46
C LEU A 5 10.58 -10.53 -3.82
N ALA A 6 10.61 -11.37 -2.80
CA ALA A 6 10.57 -12.82 -3.02
C ALA A 6 9.30 -13.18 -3.82
N ASN A 7 9.37 -14.31 -4.52
CA ASN A 7 8.23 -14.91 -5.20
C ASN A 7 7.69 -14.12 -6.40
N GLY A 8 8.54 -13.34 -7.07
CA GLY A 8 8.16 -12.70 -8.33
C GLY A 8 7.36 -11.41 -8.18
N TRP A 9 7.44 -10.76 -7.04
CA TRP A 9 6.78 -9.49 -6.80
C TRP A 9 7.77 -8.33 -6.90
N THR A 10 7.30 -7.18 -7.30
CA THR A 10 8.11 -5.96 -7.41
C THR A 10 7.46 -4.84 -6.61
N LEU A 11 8.27 -4.14 -5.85
CA LEU A 11 7.84 -2.97 -5.09
C LEU A 11 8.57 -1.75 -5.62
N THR A 12 7.83 -0.81 -6.20
CA THR A 12 8.38 0.45 -6.66
C THR A 12 8.27 1.47 -5.53
N VAL A 13 9.38 2.15 -5.24
CA VAL A 13 9.45 3.13 -4.15
C VAL A 13 9.82 4.48 -4.73
N ASP A 14 8.97 5.47 -4.51
CA ASP A 14 9.22 6.86 -4.91
C ASP A 14 9.27 7.73 -3.67
N GLU A 15 10.21 8.67 -3.63
CA GLU A 15 10.38 9.58 -2.51
C GLU A 15 9.76 10.95 -2.79
N GLY A 16 8.93 11.41 -1.85
CA GLY A 16 8.52 12.82 -1.80
C GLY A 16 9.21 13.51 -0.64
N PRO A 17 8.96 14.82 -0.40
CA PRO A 17 9.63 15.56 0.68
C PRO A 17 9.41 14.98 2.07
N GLU A 18 8.19 14.53 2.38
CA GLU A 18 7.87 13.97 3.70
C GLU A 18 7.20 12.60 3.59
N TRP A 19 6.98 12.12 2.38
CA TRP A 19 6.22 10.91 2.09
C TRP A 19 7.03 9.92 1.29
N LEU A 20 6.70 8.63 1.48
CA LEU A 20 7.16 7.56 0.60
C LEU A 20 5.96 6.96 -0.10
N PHE A 21 6.13 6.65 -1.37
CA PHE A 21 5.07 6.08 -2.21
C PHE A 21 5.50 4.69 -2.65
N PHE A 22 4.62 3.73 -2.43
CA PHE A 22 4.90 2.33 -2.74
C PHE A 22 3.86 1.80 -3.72
N ARG A 23 4.34 1.15 -4.75
CA ARG A 23 3.47 0.47 -5.71
C ARG A 23 3.87 -0.98 -5.80
N LEU A 24 2.92 -1.88 -5.52
CA LEU A 24 3.14 -3.33 -5.59
C LEU A 24 2.64 -3.86 -6.92
N SER A 25 3.47 -4.65 -7.59
CA SER A 25 3.09 -5.30 -8.84
C SER A 25 3.68 -6.69 -8.91
N LYS A 26 3.05 -7.56 -9.70
CA LYS A 26 3.61 -8.86 -10.02
C LYS A 26 4.62 -8.70 -11.14
N ALA A 27 5.84 -9.18 -10.91
CA ALA A 27 6.85 -9.20 -11.96
C ALA A 27 6.67 -10.39 -12.90
N SER A 28 5.92 -11.40 -12.48
CA SER A 28 5.72 -12.63 -13.24
C SER A 28 4.33 -13.19 -12.99
N ALA A 29 3.73 -13.79 -14.03
CA ALA A 29 2.45 -14.48 -13.92
C ALA A 29 2.54 -15.69 -12.98
N ASP A 30 3.75 -16.20 -12.74
CA ASP A 30 3.97 -17.34 -11.86
C ASP A 30 4.16 -16.95 -10.40
N ALA A 31 3.99 -15.69 -10.06
CA ALA A 31 4.08 -15.23 -8.68
C ALA A 31 2.88 -15.77 -7.89
N THR A 32 3.07 -16.90 -7.22
CA THR A 32 2.00 -17.60 -6.53
C THR A 32 2.01 -17.43 -5.02
N LEU A 33 3.18 -17.11 -4.46
CA LEU A 33 3.31 -16.88 -3.03
C LEU A 33 3.19 -15.40 -2.71
N GLU A 34 2.67 -15.13 -1.54
CA GLU A 34 2.39 -13.78 -1.11
C GLU A 34 3.65 -13.07 -0.61
N PRO A 35 3.85 -11.80 -0.95
CA PRO A 35 5.10 -11.11 -0.64
C PRO A 35 5.16 -10.67 0.82
N PRO A 36 6.37 -10.58 1.42
CA PRO A 36 6.55 -10.04 2.77
C PRO A 36 6.44 -8.51 2.75
N LEU A 37 5.26 -8.00 2.46
CA LEU A 37 5.05 -6.59 2.14
C LEU A 37 5.28 -5.65 3.32
N ALA A 38 4.64 -5.92 4.46
CA ALA A 38 4.70 -5.01 5.61
C ALA A 38 6.13 -4.82 6.10
N ALA A 39 6.88 -5.92 6.23
CA ALA A 39 8.27 -5.86 6.68
C ALA A 39 9.12 -5.02 5.74
N LYS A 40 8.99 -5.22 4.44
CA LYS A 40 9.80 -4.50 3.45
C LYS A 40 9.46 -3.02 3.39
N ILE A 41 8.19 -2.68 3.42
CA ILE A 41 7.77 -1.27 3.42
C ILE A 41 8.26 -0.59 4.69
N TRP A 42 8.13 -1.25 5.84
CA TRP A 42 8.55 -0.65 7.10
C TRP A 42 10.07 -0.46 7.15
N ASP A 43 10.83 -1.43 6.65
CA ASP A 43 12.29 -1.29 6.54
C ASP A 43 12.66 -0.06 5.71
N CYS A 44 11.97 0.16 4.59
CA CYS A 44 12.20 1.35 3.77
C CYS A 44 11.88 2.63 4.53
N ALA A 45 10.77 2.64 5.26
CA ALA A 45 10.35 3.79 6.04
C ALA A 45 11.39 4.17 7.09
N VAL A 46 11.86 3.19 7.85
CA VAL A 46 12.88 3.39 8.88
C VAL A 46 14.19 3.87 8.26
N HIS A 47 14.62 3.21 7.18
CA HIS A 47 15.87 3.56 6.52
C HIS A 47 15.87 4.97 5.96
N ASN A 48 14.73 5.46 5.48
CA ASN A 48 14.60 6.80 4.92
C ASN A 48 14.13 7.84 5.93
N GLY A 49 13.85 7.44 7.16
CA GLY A 49 13.41 8.35 8.20
C GLY A 49 12.05 8.99 7.92
N ARG A 50 11.18 8.32 7.19
CA ARG A 50 9.85 8.81 6.85
C ARG A 50 8.80 7.80 7.27
N HIS A 51 7.77 8.28 7.97
CA HIS A 51 6.68 7.43 8.46
C HIS A 51 5.32 7.81 7.86
N ARG A 52 5.32 8.59 6.79
CA ARG A 52 4.12 8.94 6.03
C ARG A 52 4.15 8.18 4.72
N LEU A 53 3.27 7.21 4.60
CA LEU A 53 3.33 6.19 3.55
C LEU A 53 2.05 6.17 2.74
N VAL A 54 2.19 6.11 1.41
CA VAL A 54 1.07 5.90 0.49
C VAL A 54 1.32 4.61 -0.27
N PHE A 55 0.33 3.76 -0.32
CA PHE A 55 0.42 2.46 -0.97
C PHE A 55 -0.60 2.37 -2.11
N GLU A 56 -0.18 1.81 -3.24
CA GLU A 56 -1.06 1.52 -4.37
C GLU A 56 -0.75 0.16 -4.97
N LEU A 57 -1.74 -0.43 -5.60
CA LEU A 57 -1.59 -1.68 -6.32
C LEU A 57 -1.57 -1.43 -7.82
N ASP A 58 -0.82 -2.25 -8.55
CA ASP A 58 -0.94 -2.37 -9.98
C ASP A 58 -2.36 -2.85 -10.32
N ASP A 59 -2.91 -2.38 -11.44
CA ASP A 59 -4.26 -2.75 -11.90
C ASP A 59 -4.41 -4.26 -12.12
N GLN A 60 -3.32 -4.95 -12.38
CA GLN A 60 -3.33 -6.40 -12.60
C GLN A 60 -3.22 -7.22 -11.30
N THR A 61 -3.01 -6.57 -10.18
CA THR A 61 -2.80 -7.25 -8.92
C THR A 61 -4.10 -7.37 -8.13
N MET A 62 -4.46 -8.60 -7.80
CA MET A 62 -5.63 -8.84 -6.94
C MET A 62 -5.31 -8.49 -5.49
N LEU A 63 -6.26 -7.84 -4.84
CA LEU A 63 -6.17 -7.60 -3.41
C LEU A 63 -6.67 -8.83 -2.67
N THR A 64 -5.77 -9.54 -2.04
CA THR A 64 -6.09 -10.76 -1.28
C THR A 64 -6.27 -10.44 0.20
N SER A 65 -6.86 -11.36 0.95
CA SER A 65 -6.98 -11.22 2.40
C SER A 65 -5.61 -11.10 3.07
N TYR A 66 -4.60 -11.78 2.53
CA TYR A 66 -3.23 -11.66 3.03
C TYR A 66 -2.73 -10.22 2.87
N LEU A 67 -2.89 -9.65 1.68
CA LEU A 67 -2.43 -8.27 1.43
C LEU A 67 -3.17 -7.27 2.32
N VAL A 68 -4.47 -7.47 2.52
CA VAL A 68 -5.22 -6.61 3.44
C VAL A 68 -4.66 -6.73 4.86
N GLY A 69 -4.32 -7.94 5.30
CA GLY A 69 -3.65 -8.14 6.58
C GLY A 69 -2.34 -7.38 6.69
N GLN A 70 -1.53 -7.40 5.62
CA GLN A 70 -0.28 -6.64 5.58
C GLN A 70 -0.54 -5.13 5.66
N MET A 71 -1.57 -4.64 4.98
CA MET A 71 -1.98 -3.24 5.05
C MET A 71 -2.39 -2.84 6.46
N VAL A 72 -3.13 -3.72 7.16
CA VAL A 72 -3.52 -3.46 8.55
C VAL A 72 -2.29 -3.36 9.46
N LEU A 73 -1.31 -4.25 9.28
CA LEU A 73 -0.07 -4.19 10.04
C LEU A 73 0.66 -2.87 9.82
N LEU A 74 0.75 -2.41 8.58
CA LEU A 74 1.39 -1.14 8.24
C LEU A 74 0.65 0.04 8.84
N HIS A 75 -0.68 0.02 8.75
CA HIS A 75 -1.50 1.09 9.29
C HIS A 75 -1.32 1.21 10.81
N LYS A 76 -1.35 0.10 11.51
CA LYS A 76 -1.13 0.07 12.96
C LYS A 76 0.27 0.55 13.33
N ARG A 77 1.27 0.10 12.58
CA ARG A 77 2.66 0.48 12.85
C ARG A 77 2.85 1.98 12.65
N ALA A 78 2.30 2.52 11.57
CA ALA A 78 2.37 3.95 11.29
C ALA A 78 1.72 4.76 12.42
N GLU A 79 0.56 4.34 12.90
CA GLU A 79 -0.10 5.02 14.01
C GLU A 79 0.77 5.03 15.27
N ILE A 80 1.38 3.89 15.61
CA ILE A 80 2.24 3.79 16.79
C ILE A 80 3.43 4.74 16.69
N GLU A 81 3.99 4.88 15.50
CA GLU A 81 5.17 5.72 15.27
C GLU A 81 4.82 7.19 14.96
N GLY A 82 3.56 7.56 15.08
CA GLY A 82 3.12 8.92 14.83
C GLY A 82 3.08 9.30 13.36
N GLY A 83 3.01 8.31 12.47
CA GLY A 83 2.96 8.51 11.03
C GLY A 83 1.58 8.31 10.44
N VAL A 84 1.55 8.06 9.15
CA VAL A 84 0.30 7.89 8.39
C VAL A 84 0.51 6.77 7.37
N PHE A 85 -0.49 5.93 7.18
CA PHE A 85 -0.53 4.96 6.09
C PHE A 85 -1.85 5.12 5.35
N ARG A 86 -1.80 5.42 4.05
CA ARG A 86 -2.98 5.60 3.20
C ARG A 86 -2.82 4.81 1.92
N VAL A 87 -3.96 4.49 1.30
CA VAL A 87 -3.98 3.77 0.02
C VAL A 87 -4.62 4.64 -1.05
N CYS A 88 -4.17 4.48 -2.28
CA CYS A 88 -4.77 5.20 -3.40
C CYS A 88 -4.82 4.33 -4.64
N ARG A 89 -5.64 4.75 -5.60
CA ARG A 89 -5.73 4.11 -6.92
C ARG A 89 -6.10 2.63 -6.89
N LEU A 90 -6.81 2.20 -5.87
CA LEU A 90 -7.34 0.84 -5.87
C LEU A 90 -8.41 0.73 -6.95
N SER A 91 -8.39 -0.36 -7.71
CA SER A 91 -9.44 -0.64 -8.66
C SER A 91 -10.77 -0.83 -7.92
N GLU A 92 -11.89 -0.70 -8.62
CA GLU A 92 -13.20 -0.97 -8.02
C GLU A 92 -13.26 -2.38 -7.47
N TYR A 93 -12.63 -3.32 -8.17
CA TYR A 93 -12.58 -4.70 -7.75
C TYR A 93 -11.85 -4.84 -6.42
N ALA A 94 -10.68 -4.22 -6.29
CA ALA A 94 -9.92 -4.25 -5.04
C ALA A 94 -10.67 -3.58 -3.91
N TYR A 95 -11.32 -2.45 -4.19
CA TYR A 95 -12.07 -1.74 -3.16
C TYR A 95 -13.29 -2.53 -2.70
N THR A 96 -13.93 -3.29 -3.61
CA THR A 96 -15.02 -4.18 -3.26
C THR A 96 -14.55 -5.25 -2.26
N THR A 97 -13.33 -5.76 -2.43
CA THR A 97 -12.75 -6.70 -1.47
C THR A 97 -12.65 -6.07 -0.07
N LEU A 98 -12.21 -4.82 0.00
CA LEU A 98 -12.15 -4.10 1.29
C LEU A 98 -13.54 -3.96 1.92
N ARG A 99 -14.56 -3.67 1.11
CA ARG A 99 -15.93 -3.57 1.62
C ARG A 99 -16.41 -4.91 2.18
N ILE A 100 -16.17 -5.99 1.46
CA ILE A 100 -16.55 -7.33 1.90
C ILE A 100 -15.88 -7.68 3.22
N MET A 101 -14.63 -7.30 3.38
CA MET A 101 -13.86 -7.53 4.60
C MET A 101 -14.14 -6.50 5.69
N LYS A 102 -15.03 -5.53 5.44
CA LYS A 102 -15.36 -4.44 6.37
C LYS A 102 -14.15 -3.59 6.76
N MET A 103 -13.26 -3.39 5.79
CA MET A 103 -12.04 -2.59 5.95
C MET A 103 -12.08 -1.28 5.17
N ALA A 104 -13.16 -1.01 4.43
CA ALA A 104 -13.24 0.18 3.58
C ALA A 104 -13.15 1.48 4.38
N ASP A 105 -13.69 1.50 5.59
CA ASP A 105 -13.62 2.71 6.43
C ASP A 105 -12.20 2.96 6.92
N ARG A 106 -11.43 1.90 7.13
CA ARG A 106 -10.06 2.00 7.57
C ARG A 106 -9.14 2.48 6.44
N PHE A 107 -9.46 2.10 5.20
CA PHE A 107 -8.65 2.41 4.03
C PHE A 107 -9.49 3.11 2.96
N PRO A 108 -9.82 4.40 3.15
CA PRO A 108 -10.47 5.15 2.08
C PRO A 108 -9.63 5.08 0.81
N ASN A 109 -10.28 4.87 -0.32
CA ASN A 109 -9.58 4.78 -1.59
C ASN A 109 -9.39 6.18 -2.19
N TYR A 110 -8.25 6.81 -1.92
CA TYR A 110 -7.94 8.11 -2.52
C TYR A 110 -7.74 7.95 -4.02
N ARG A 111 -8.13 8.96 -4.80
CA ARG A 111 -8.08 8.89 -6.26
C ARG A 111 -6.67 8.81 -6.81
N ASN A 112 -5.74 9.45 -6.14
CA ASN A 112 -4.35 9.52 -6.57
C ASN A 112 -3.45 9.84 -5.39
N ARG A 113 -2.14 9.87 -5.64
CA ARG A 113 -1.15 10.15 -4.59
C ARG A 113 -1.33 11.54 -3.98
N GLU A 114 -1.63 12.52 -4.80
CA GLU A 114 -1.83 13.89 -4.33
C GLU A 114 -2.99 13.97 -3.35
N ASP A 115 -4.13 13.39 -3.70
CA ASP A 115 -5.29 13.36 -2.80
C ASP A 115 -4.97 12.58 -1.51
N ALA A 116 -4.21 11.51 -1.59
CA ALA A 116 -3.80 10.75 -0.42
C ALA A 116 -2.93 11.57 0.52
N VAL A 117 -1.97 12.33 -0.03
CA VAL A 117 -1.09 13.21 0.76
C VAL A 117 -1.91 14.31 1.43
N MET A 118 -2.82 14.93 0.68
CA MET A 118 -3.64 16.02 1.20
C MET A 118 -4.78 15.56 2.12
N GLY A 119 -5.03 14.26 2.15
CA GLY A 119 -6.16 13.74 2.93
C GLY A 119 -7.50 14.10 2.34
N HIS A 120 -7.57 14.33 1.02
CA HIS A 120 -8.79 14.68 0.31
C HIS A 120 -9.63 13.43 0.08
N LEU A 121 -10.61 13.20 0.93
CA LEU A 121 -11.46 12.03 0.84
C LEU A 121 -12.17 11.96 -0.51
N PRO A 122 -12.32 10.74 -1.07
CA PRO A 122 -13.03 10.59 -2.32
C PRO A 122 -14.49 11.03 -2.16
N THR A 123 -14.99 11.74 -3.18
CA THR A 123 -16.39 12.15 -3.23
C THR A 123 -17.14 11.24 -4.20
N ASN A 124 -18.34 10.90 -3.85
CA ASN A 124 -19.16 10.08 -4.72
C ASN A 124 -19.82 10.93 -5.81
#